data_f5638c00a1f4f7bdd116e94e25c280b9
#
_entry.id   f5638c00a1f4f7bdd116e94e25c280b9
#
_cell.length_a   1.000
_cell.length_b   1.000
_cell.length_c   1.000
_cell.angle_alpha   90.00
_cell.angle_beta   90.00
_cell.angle_gamma   90.00
#
_symmetry.space_group_name_H-M   'P 1'
#
loop_
_entity.id
_entity.type
_entity.pdbx_description
1 polymer ?
#
loop_
_entity_poly.entity_id
_entity_poly.type
_entity_poly.pdbx_seq_one_letter_code
_entity_poly.pdbx_strand_id
1 'polypeptide(L)'
;IMDGNGRWAKQRGEERTYGHRAGAETVQNITEDAARLGIKYLTLYTFSTENWNRPQDEIAALMNLLLESIEEETLMKNNIRFNVIGDFKKLPVEVQKSLASCIERTSQNSGMYMVLALSYSSRWEITEAVRKIATQVKVGEMSPEQITDECISSNLDTKFMPDPDLLIRTGGEIRLSNYLLWQCAYSCLLYTSDAAD
;
A
#
# COMPACT_ATOMS: atom_id res chain seq x y z
N ILE A 1 -0.73 6.45 -5.61
CA ILE A 1 -0.63 5.31 -6.56
C ILE A 1 0.57 5.55 -7.45
N MET A 2 1.56 4.68 -7.40
CA MET A 2 2.80 4.73 -8.19
C MET A 2 2.56 4.07 -9.55
N ASP A 3 2.26 4.85 -10.57
CA ASP A 3 2.03 4.37 -11.95
C ASP A 3 2.96 5.09 -12.92
N GLY A 4 3.23 4.46 -14.06
CA GLY A 4 3.99 5.04 -15.15
C GLY A 4 5.46 4.64 -15.22
N ASN A 5 6.08 4.11 -14.17
CA ASN A 5 7.51 3.77 -14.11
C ASN A 5 8.00 2.95 -15.31
N GLY A 6 7.23 1.94 -15.75
CA GLY A 6 7.57 1.15 -16.93
C GLY A 6 7.46 1.92 -18.25
N ARG A 7 6.53 2.88 -18.38
CA ARG A 7 6.40 3.76 -19.55
C ARG A 7 7.55 4.75 -19.60
N TRP A 8 7.89 5.34 -18.45
CA TRP A 8 9.02 6.24 -18.26
C TRP A 8 10.36 5.59 -18.66
N ALA A 9 10.61 4.35 -18.24
CA ALA A 9 11.80 3.60 -18.66
C ALA A 9 11.81 3.36 -20.19
N LYS A 10 10.68 2.91 -20.76
CA LYS A 10 10.56 2.67 -22.21
C LYS A 10 10.83 3.92 -23.05
N GLN A 11 10.40 5.10 -22.60
CA GLN A 11 10.69 6.36 -23.29
C GLN A 11 12.19 6.70 -23.33
N ARG A 12 12.98 6.13 -22.40
CA ARG A 12 14.44 6.27 -22.32
C ARG A 12 15.21 5.12 -22.98
N GLY A 13 14.49 4.19 -23.64
CA GLY A 13 15.09 3.01 -24.25
C GLY A 13 15.49 1.91 -23.26
N GLU A 14 15.01 2.02 -22.01
CA GLU A 14 15.36 1.12 -20.91
C GLU A 14 14.27 0.09 -20.63
N GLU A 15 14.63 -1.00 -19.95
CA GLU A 15 13.71 -2.03 -19.53
C GLU A 15 12.79 -1.54 -18.38
N ARG A 16 11.63 -2.19 -18.23
CA ARG A 16 10.65 -1.86 -17.17
C ARG A 16 11.26 -1.91 -15.76
N THR A 17 12.15 -2.84 -15.53
CA THR A 17 12.86 -3.01 -14.25
C THR A 17 13.70 -1.80 -13.87
N TYR A 18 14.31 -1.12 -14.85
CA TYR A 18 15.01 0.14 -14.64
C TYR A 18 14.08 1.23 -14.06
N GLY A 19 12.88 1.37 -14.64
CA GLY A 19 11.88 2.32 -14.14
C GLY A 19 11.38 1.98 -12.72
N HIS A 20 11.26 0.71 -12.39
CA HIS A 20 10.88 0.29 -11.04
C HIS A 20 11.97 0.61 -10.01
N ARG A 21 13.25 0.49 -10.35
CA ARG A 21 14.38 0.89 -9.49
C ARG A 21 14.38 2.40 -9.25
N ALA A 22 14.26 3.20 -10.31
CA ALA A 22 14.15 4.66 -10.19
C ALA A 22 12.95 5.06 -9.31
N GLY A 23 11.80 4.37 -9.48
CA GLY A 23 10.63 4.56 -8.62
C GLY A 23 10.89 4.20 -7.15
N ALA A 24 11.72 3.21 -6.85
CA ALA A 24 12.10 2.87 -5.49
C ALA A 24 12.95 3.97 -4.82
N GLU A 25 13.89 4.55 -5.55
CA GLU A 25 14.67 5.72 -5.07
C GLU A 25 13.76 6.92 -4.79
N THR A 26 12.78 7.18 -5.69
CA THR A 26 11.78 8.23 -5.48
C THR A 26 10.95 7.97 -4.22
N VAL A 27 10.56 6.72 -3.95
CA VAL A 27 9.84 6.34 -2.72
C VAL A 27 10.64 6.68 -1.47
N GLN A 28 11.95 6.43 -1.46
CA GLN A 28 12.80 6.77 -0.32
C GLN A 28 12.80 8.28 -0.06
N ASN A 29 13.03 9.09 -1.09
CA ASN A 29 13.03 10.53 -1.00
C ASN A 29 11.67 11.08 -0.50
N ILE A 30 10.56 10.60 -1.10
CA ILE A 30 9.21 11.01 -0.68
C ILE A 30 8.91 10.58 0.76
N THR A 31 9.39 9.42 1.20
CA THR A 31 9.22 8.94 2.57
C THR A 31 9.92 9.86 3.57
N GLU A 32 11.16 10.26 3.30
CA GLU A 32 11.89 11.20 4.16
C GLU A 32 11.25 12.59 4.16
N ASP A 33 10.85 13.09 2.98
CA ASP A 33 10.20 14.39 2.86
C ASP A 33 8.84 14.42 3.55
N ALA A 34 8.03 13.38 3.41
CA ALA A 34 6.74 13.25 4.10
C ALA A 34 6.93 13.24 5.62
N ALA A 35 7.91 12.50 6.12
CA ALA A 35 8.22 12.49 7.55
C ALA A 35 8.67 13.87 8.05
N ARG A 36 9.54 14.56 7.29
CA ARG A 36 10.02 15.92 7.60
C ARG A 36 8.89 16.95 7.60
N LEU A 37 7.92 16.83 6.69
CA LEU A 37 6.74 17.68 6.60
C LEU A 37 5.69 17.40 7.69
N GLY A 38 5.89 16.37 8.50
CA GLY A 38 4.97 15.99 9.57
C GLY A 38 3.71 15.26 9.09
N ILE A 39 3.73 14.67 7.90
CA ILE A 39 2.67 13.78 7.41
C ILE A 39 2.52 12.63 8.42
N LYS A 40 1.29 12.27 8.77
CA LYS A 40 1.03 11.22 9.75
C LYS A 40 0.95 9.83 9.12
N TYR A 41 0.40 9.73 7.93
CA TYR A 41 0.22 8.47 7.21
C TYR A 41 0.60 8.64 5.74
N LEU A 42 1.53 7.81 5.28
CA LEU A 42 1.91 7.68 3.88
C LEU A 42 1.58 6.26 3.43
N THR A 43 0.58 6.10 2.57
CA THR A 43 0.20 4.79 2.04
C THR A 43 0.63 4.66 0.59
N LEU A 44 1.35 3.59 0.27
CA LEU A 44 1.90 3.33 -1.06
C LEU A 44 1.25 2.09 -1.69
N TYR A 45 0.65 2.25 -2.87
CA TYR A 45 0.10 1.13 -3.65
C TYR A 45 1.20 0.43 -4.42
N THR A 46 1.78 -0.61 -3.83
CA THR A 46 3.00 -1.25 -4.32
C THR A 46 2.72 -2.48 -5.18
N PHE A 47 1.79 -3.35 -4.74
CA PHE A 47 1.45 -4.58 -5.47
C PHE A 47 -0.04 -4.92 -5.32
N SER A 48 -0.77 -4.87 -6.44
CA SER A 48 -2.22 -5.16 -6.44
C SER A 48 -2.51 -6.66 -6.58
N THR A 49 -3.74 -7.06 -6.23
CA THR A 49 -4.21 -8.45 -6.47
C THR A 49 -4.18 -8.81 -7.95
N GLU A 50 -4.39 -7.86 -8.85
CA GLU A 50 -4.34 -8.05 -10.29
C GLU A 50 -2.91 -8.30 -10.80
N ASN A 51 -1.89 -7.84 -10.07
CA ASN A 51 -0.48 -8.06 -10.46
C ASN A 51 -0.06 -9.53 -10.40
N TRP A 52 -0.78 -10.40 -9.67
CA TRP A 52 -0.54 -11.83 -9.69
C TRP A 52 -0.78 -12.49 -11.07
N ASN A 53 -1.43 -11.79 -11.99
CA ASN A 53 -1.63 -12.25 -13.38
C ASN A 53 -0.43 -11.95 -14.29
N ARG A 54 0.62 -11.30 -13.78
CA ARG A 54 1.85 -11.03 -14.53
C ARG A 54 2.71 -12.30 -14.68
N PRO A 55 3.67 -12.32 -15.62
CA PRO A 55 4.66 -13.39 -15.71
C PRO A 55 5.38 -13.61 -14.38
N GLN A 56 5.70 -14.86 -14.06
CA GLN A 56 6.28 -15.23 -12.76
C GLN A 56 7.66 -14.62 -12.52
N ASP A 57 8.45 -14.46 -13.56
CA ASP A 57 9.75 -13.78 -13.53
C ASP A 57 9.62 -12.29 -13.19
N GLU A 58 8.60 -11.60 -13.73
CA GLU A 58 8.31 -10.22 -13.38
C GLU A 58 7.86 -10.10 -11.91
N ILE A 59 7.00 -11.02 -11.44
CA ILE A 59 6.57 -11.06 -10.03
C ILE A 59 7.77 -11.27 -9.11
N ALA A 60 8.64 -12.23 -9.42
CA ALA A 60 9.83 -12.49 -8.62
C ALA A 60 10.77 -11.28 -8.57
N ALA A 61 10.98 -10.61 -9.70
CA ALA A 61 11.79 -9.39 -9.76
C ALA A 61 11.19 -8.26 -8.91
N LEU A 62 9.86 -8.07 -8.94
CA LEU A 62 9.18 -7.07 -8.11
C LEU A 62 9.27 -7.39 -6.62
N MET A 63 9.15 -8.66 -6.22
CA MET A 63 9.29 -9.07 -4.82
C MET A 63 10.72 -8.88 -4.30
N ASN A 64 11.74 -9.17 -5.13
CA ASN A 64 13.14 -8.90 -4.77
C ASN A 64 13.38 -7.40 -4.63
N LEU A 65 12.91 -6.58 -5.59
CA LEU A 65 13.03 -5.13 -5.51
C LEU A 65 12.34 -4.56 -4.26
N LEU A 66 11.18 -5.09 -3.90
CA LEU A 66 10.49 -4.71 -2.66
C LEU A 66 11.37 -4.95 -1.43
N LEU A 67 11.99 -6.14 -1.34
CA LEU A 67 12.88 -6.48 -0.22
C LEU A 67 14.12 -5.58 -0.17
N GLU A 68 14.71 -5.27 -1.34
CA GLU A 68 15.87 -4.37 -1.46
C GLU A 68 15.53 -2.91 -1.11
N SER A 69 14.26 -2.50 -1.34
CA SER A 69 13.82 -1.10 -1.15
C SER A 69 13.40 -0.76 0.29
N ILE A 70 13.26 -1.76 1.15
CA ILE A 70 12.91 -1.54 2.55
C ILE A 70 14.18 -1.22 3.34
N GLU A 71 14.53 0.05 3.39
CA GLU A 71 15.66 0.55 4.19
C GLU A 71 15.23 0.79 5.64
N GLU A 72 15.38 -0.22 6.45
CA GLU A 72 15.03 -0.15 7.88
C GLU A 72 15.77 0.96 8.62
N GLU A 73 17.04 1.20 8.28
CA GLU A 73 17.83 2.28 8.87
C GLU A 73 17.17 3.65 8.65
N THR A 74 16.67 3.92 7.44
CA THR A 74 15.92 5.13 7.11
C THR A 74 14.64 5.25 7.92
N LEU A 75 13.91 4.14 8.10
CA LEU A 75 12.69 4.13 8.90
C LEU A 75 12.97 4.44 10.38
N MET A 76 14.00 3.83 10.95
CA MET A 76 14.40 4.06 12.34
C MET A 76 14.91 5.49 12.56
N LYS A 77 15.77 5.99 11.68
CA LYS A 77 16.34 7.34 11.75
C LYS A 77 15.26 8.44 11.71
N ASN A 78 14.22 8.24 10.88
CA ASN A 78 13.13 9.20 10.71
C ASN A 78 11.92 8.93 11.62
N ASN A 79 12.05 8.03 12.61
CA ASN A 79 10.98 7.66 13.55
C ASN A 79 9.70 7.20 12.82
N ILE A 80 9.86 6.43 11.73
CA ILE A 80 8.74 5.96 10.89
C ILE A 80 8.33 4.57 11.35
N ARG A 81 7.03 4.39 11.60
CA ARG A 81 6.42 3.10 11.88
C ARG A 81 5.95 2.45 10.59
N PHE A 82 6.48 1.27 10.29
CA PHE A 82 6.16 0.52 9.09
C PHE A 82 4.95 -0.39 9.29
N ASN A 83 4.08 -0.50 8.30
CA ASN A 83 2.96 -1.44 8.31
C ASN A 83 2.60 -1.89 6.88
N VAL A 84 1.80 -2.96 6.79
CA VAL A 84 1.35 -3.56 5.52
C VAL A 84 -0.15 -3.81 5.58
N ILE A 85 -0.87 -3.54 4.49
CA ILE A 85 -2.26 -3.91 4.26
C ILE A 85 -2.38 -4.81 3.03
N GLY A 86 -3.36 -5.70 3.01
CA GLY A 86 -3.64 -6.64 1.91
C GLY A 86 -3.45 -8.11 2.31
N ASP A 87 -3.53 -8.99 1.32
CA ASP A 87 -3.42 -10.44 1.54
C ASP A 87 -1.96 -10.86 1.79
N PHE A 88 -1.53 -10.61 3.02
CA PHE A 88 -0.18 -10.91 3.49
C PHE A 88 0.21 -12.38 3.30
N LYS A 89 -0.76 -13.29 3.48
CA LYS A 89 -0.53 -14.74 3.39
C LYS A 89 -0.23 -15.22 1.97
N LYS A 90 -0.63 -14.46 0.97
CA LYS A 90 -0.38 -14.77 -0.44
C LYS A 90 1.03 -14.42 -0.90
N LEU A 91 1.74 -13.59 -0.15
CA LEU A 91 3.13 -13.22 -0.44
C LEU A 91 4.08 -14.42 -0.25
N PRO A 92 5.22 -14.46 -0.94
CA PRO A 92 6.26 -15.47 -0.69
C PRO A 92 6.71 -15.46 0.79
N VAL A 93 7.03 -16.62 1.33
CA VAL A 93 7.36 -16.78 2.77
C VAL A 93 8.53 -15.88 3.19
N GLU A 94 9.54 -15.74 2.35
CA GLU A 94 10.69 -14.88 2.66
C GLU A 94 10.31 -13.40 2.73
N VAL A 95 9.40 -12.96 1.85
CA VAL A 95 8.84 -11.61 1.88
C VAL A 95 8.02 -11.40 3.17
N GLN A 96 7.17 -12.38 3.53
CA GLN A 96 6.40 -12.31 4.78
C GLN A 96 7.31 -12.16 6.01
N LYS A 97 8.39 -12.94 6.10
CA LYS A 97 9.34 -12.88 7.22
C LYS A 97 10.04 -11.52 7.31
N SER A 98 10.54 -11.01 6.18
CA SER A 98 11.21 -9.71 6.13
C SER A 98 10.28 -8.57 6.54
N LEU A 99 9.05 -8.55 5.98
CA LEU A 99 8.05 -7.55 6.33
C LEU A 99 7.64 -7.62 7.81
N ALA A 100 7.42 -8.83 8.34
CA ALA A 100 7.07 -9.02 9.75
C ALA A 100 8.19 -8.52 10.68
N SER A 101 9.46 -8.82 10.36
CA SER A 101 10.61 -8.31 11.10
C SER A 101 10.68 -6.78 11.09
N CYS A 102 10.49 -6.15 9.93
CA CYS A 102 10.48 -4.69 9.80
C CYS A 102 9.33 -4.05 10.60
N ILE A 103 8.12 -4.62 10.56
CA ILE A 103 6.97 -4.17 11.35
C ILE A 103 7.29 -4.22 12.85
N GLU A 104 7.85 -5.34 13.33
CA GLU A 104 8.20 -5.52 14.74
C GLU A 104 9.25 -4.51 15.19
N ARG A 105 10.34 -4.37 14.44
CA ARG A 105 11.46 -3.49 14.79
C ARG A 105 11.10 -2.02 14.79
N THR A 106 10.18 -1.60 13.90
CA THR A 106 9.68 -0.21 13.84
C THR A 106 8.45 0.04 14.73
N SER A 107 7.96 -0.97 15.46
CA SER A 107 6.70 -0.90 16.22
C SER A 107 6.68 0.18 17.31
N GLN A 108 7.83 0.57 17.84
CA GLN A 108 7.96 1.61 18.88
C GLN A 108 8.11 3.02 18.28
N ASN A 109 8.28 3.14 16.96
CA ASN A 109 8.33 4.45 16.31
C ASN A 109 6.96 5.12 16.38
N SER A 110 6.95 6.42 16.64
CA SER A 110 5.74 7.21 16.94
C SER A 110 5.51 8.38 15.99
N GLY A 111 6.35 8.52 14.98
CA GLY A 111 6.26 9.58 13.97
C GLY A 111 5.23 9.27 12.87
N MET A 112 5.68 9.20 11.64
CA MET A 112 4.84 8.85 10.49
C MET A 112 4.60 7.35 10.41
N TYR A 113 3.39 6.94 10.00
CA TYR A 113 3.12 5.58 9.53
C TYR A 113 3.38 5.49 8.03
N MET A 114 4.30 4.61 7.62
CA MET A 114 4.47 4.19 6.23
C MET A 114 3.74 2.86 6.01
N VAL A 115 2.77 2.85 5.13
CA VAL A 115 1.91 1.69 4.89
C VAL A 115 2.06 1.20 3.45
N LEU A 116 2.51 -0.04 3.27
CA LEU A 116 2.55 -0.65 1.94
C LEU A 116 1.28 -1.47 1.69
N ALA A 117 0.58 -1.18 0.59
CA ALA A 117 -0.51 -2.01 0.10
C ALA A 117 0.07 -3.10 -0.82
N LEU A 118 0.14 -4.34 -0.31
CA LEU A 118 0.75 -5.51 -0.95
C LEU A 118 -0.27 -6.63 -1.12
N SER A 119 -0.35 -7.19 -2.33
CA SER A 119 -1.42 -8.15 -2.66
C SER A 119 -2.79 -7.60 -2.27
N TYR A 120 -2.97 -6.29 -2.48
CA TYR A 120 -4.11 -5.52 -2.04
C TYR A 120 -5.03 -5.17 -3.22
N SER A 121 -6.32 -5.16 -2.96
CA SER A 121 -7.32 -4.43 -3.73
C SER A 121 -8.52 -4.13 -2.86
N SER A 122 -9.20 -3.01 -3.12
CA SER A 122 -10.32 -2.57 -2.28
C SER A 122 -11.50 -3.54 -2.32
N ARG A 123 -11.79 -4.14 -3.49
CA ARG A 123 -12.86 -5.14 -3.60
C ARG A 123 -12.55 -6.39 -2.78
N TRP A 124 -11.29 -6.84 -2.76
CA TRP A 124 -10.87 -7.95 -1.91
C TRP A 124 -11.02 -7.57 -0.43
N GLU A 125 -10.52 -6.42 -0.02
CA GLU A 125 -10.58 -5.95 1.37
C GLU A 125 -12.03 -5.85 1.87
N ILE A 126 -12.92 -5.20 1.09
CA ILE A 126 -14.34 -5.09 1.43
C ILE A 126 -14.99 -6.48 1.53
N THR A 127 -14.65 -7.40 0.63
CA THR A 127 -15.16 -8.78 0.68
C THR A 127 -14.71 -9.49 1.96
N GLU A 128 -13.47 -9.34 2.37
CA GLU A 128 -12.96 -9.91 3.62
C GLU A 128 -13.63 -9.27 4.85
N ALA A 129 -13.85 -7.96 4.85
CA ALA A 129 -14.60 -7.28 5.91
C ALA A 129 -16.03 -7.83 6.02
N VAL A 130 -16.73 -7.98 4.89
CA VAL A 130 -18.08 -8.56 4.85
C VAL A 130 -18.09 -10.01 5.38
N ARG A 131 -17.10 -10.83 5.05
CA ARG A 131 -16.98 -12.20 5.58
C ARG A 131 -16.80 -12.22 7.10
N LYS A 132 -15.95 -11.31 7.64
CA LYS A 132 -15.77 -11.17 9.09
C LYS A 132 -17.08 -10.81 9.78
N ILE A 133 -17.78 -9.80 9.27
CA ILE A 133 -19.06 -9.31 9.80
C ILE A 133 -20.14 -10.43 9.71
N ALA A 134 -20.27 -11.08 8.57
CA ALA A 134 -21.21 -12.18 8.38
C ALA A 134 -20.95 -13.34 9.36
N THR A 135 -19.68 -13.60 9.69
CA THR A 135 -19.33 -14.62 10.69
C THR A 135 -19.78 -14.19 12.08
N GLN A 136 -19.58 -12.94 12.49
CA GLN A 136 -20.04 -12.39 13.77
C GLN A 136 -21.56 -12.46 13.90
N VAL A 137 -22.29 -12.12 12.83
CA VAL A 137 -23.76 -12.26 12.80
C VAL A 137 -24.17 -13.73 12.94
N LYS A 138 -23.52 -14.64 12.22
CA LYS A 138 -23.83 -16.08 12.26
C LYS A 138 -23.66 -16.68 13.66
N VAL A 139 -22.65 -16.24 14.41
CA VAL A 139 -22.40 -16.76 15.76
C VAL A 139 -23.13 -15.98 16.87
N GLY A 140 -23.95 -15.00 16.51
CA GLY A 140 -24.77 -14.22 17.43
C GLY A 140 -24.02 -13.12 18.21
N GLU A 141 -22.81 -12.77 17.79
CA GLU A 141 -22.02 -11.67 18.39
C GLU A 141 -22.52 -10.29 17.94
N MET A 142 -23.28 -10.25 16.84
CA MET A 142 -23.79 -9.01 16.23
C MET A 142 -25.14 -9.30 15.54
N SER A 143 -26.06 -8.32 15.54
CA SER A 143 -27.26 -8.37 14.71
C SER A 143 -27.06 -7.62 13.38
N PRO A 144 -27.82 -7.95 12.31
CA PRO A 144 -27.72 -7.23 11.04
C PRO A 144 -27.95 -5.72 11.16
N GLU A 145 -28.79 -5.27 12.11
CA GLU A 145 -29.12 -3.87 12.35
C GLU A 145 -27.94 -3.07 12.92
N GLN A 146 -26.94 -3.74 13.48
CA GLN A 146 -25.71 -3.14 14.00
C GLN A 146 -24.64 -2.93 12.92
N ILE A 147 -24.90 -3.33 11.66
CA ILE A 147 -23.97 -3.12 10.55
C ILE A 147 -24.12 -1.68 10.07
N THR A 148 -23.18 -0.83 10.45
CA THR A 148 -23.06 0.58 10.05
C THR A 148 -21.80 0.81 9.22
N ASP A 149 -21.63 2.03 8.71
CA ASP A 149 -20.38 2.42 7.99
C ASP A 149 -19.15 2.28 8.90
N GLU A 150 -19.27 2.60 10.19
CA GLU A 150 -18.23 2.42 11.18
C GLU A 150 -17.92 0.94 11.44
N CYS A 151 -18.97 0.11 11.45
CA CYS A 151 -18.78 -1.34 11.56
C CYS A 151 -17.98 -1.88 10.37
N ILE A 152 -18.28 -1.45 9.14
CA ILE A 152 -17.51 -1.84 7.96
C ILE A 152 -16.08 -1.32 8.08
N SER A 153 -15.88 -0.04 8.35
CA SER A 153 -14.56 0.61 8.47
C SER A 153 -13.67 -0.07 9.51
N SER A 154 -14.25 -0.48 10.66
CA SER A 154 -13.52 -1.19 11.73
C SER A 154 -13.11 -2.62 11.37
N ASN A 155 -13.67 -3.19 10.30
CA ASN A 155 -13.32 -4.52 9.79
C ASN A 155 -12.38 -4.49 8.59
N LEU A 156 -12.08 -3.30 8.03
CA LEU A 156 -11.08 -3.12 6.98
C LEU A 156 -9.65 -3.26 7.53
N ASP A 157 -8.70 -3.52 6.66
CA ASP A 157 -7.27 -3.59 7.03
C ASP A 157 -6.74 -2.21 7.45
N THR A 158 -7.38 -1.13 6.97
CA THR A 158 -7.03 0.27 7.26
C THR A 158 -7.57 0.82 8.59
N LYS A 159 -8.25 0.01 9.40
CA LYS A 159 -8.91 0.43 10.67
C LYS A 159 -8.01 1.14 11.70
N PHE A 160 -6.68 1.04 11.55
CA PHE A 160 -5.70 1.66 12.44
C PHE A 160 -5.30 3.08 12.02
N MET A 161 -5.79 3.55 10.86
CA MET A 161 -5.47 4.86 10.31
C MET A 161 -6.76 5.56 9.81
N PRO A 162 -6.78 6.90 9.75
CA PRO A 162 -7.91 7.64 9.17
C PRO A 162 -8.01 7.43 7.65
N ASP A 163 -9.15 7.82 7.09
CA ASP A 163 -9.30 7.93 5.65
C ASP A 163 -8.32 8.98 5.07
N PRO A 164 -7.80 8.78 3.84
CA PRO A 164 -6.82 9.68 3.27
C PRO A 164 -7.44 11.02 2.84
N ASP A 165 -6.80 12.13 3.23
CA ASP A 165 -7.17 13.47 2.77
C ASP A 165 -6.84 13.68 1.29
N LEU A 166 -5.75 13.06 0.82
CA LEU A 166 -5.22 13.24 -0.53
C LEU A 166 -4.77 11.90 -1.12
N LEU A 167 -5.23 11.62 -2.34
CA LEU A 167 -4.72 10.53 -3.17
C LEU A 167 -3.97 11.12 -4.37
N ILE A 168 -2.70 10.76 -4.49
CA ILE A 168 -1.85 11.14 -5.62
C ILE A 168 -1.66 9.94 -6.54
N ARG A 169 -1.82 10.14 -7.84
CA ARG A 169 -1.47 9.16 -8.86
C ARG A 169 -0.56 9.77 -9.90
N THR A 170 0.58 9.13 -10.11
CA THR A 170 1.55 9.49 -11.16
C THR A 170 1.22 8.78 -12.49
N GLY A 171 1.85 9.18 -13.58
CA GLY A 171 1.79 8.47 -14.86
C GLY A 171 0.62 8.83 -15.76
N GLY A 172 -0.09 9.94 -15.53
CA GLY A 172 -1.07 10.51 -16.44
C GLY A 172 -2.42 9.79 -16.51
N GLU A 173 -2.67 8.80 -15.67
CA GLU A 173 -3.92 8.01 -15.67
C GLU A 173 -4.89 8.52 -14.60
N ILE A 174 -6.15 8.78 -15.00
CA ILE A 174 -7.20 9.32 -14.12
C ILE A 174 -8.15 8.18 -13.71
N ARG A 175 -7.71 7.32 -12.78
CA ARG A 175 -8.51 6.23 -12.21
C ARG A 175 -7.95 5.76 -10.87
N LEU A 176 -8.80 5.20 -10.01
CA LEU A 176 -8.41 4.68 -8.69
C LEU A 176 -7.78 3.27 -8.73
N SER A 177 -8.00 2.52 -9.80
CA SER A 177 -7.45 1.17 -9.98
C SER A 177 -7.69 0.23 -8.80
N ASN A 178 -8.92 0.21 -8.29
CA ASN A 178 -9.32 -0.67 -7.18
C ASN A 178 -8.50 -0.44 -5.90
N TYR A 179 -8.07 0.81 -5.65
CA TYR A 179 -7.28 1.19 -4.50
C TYR A 179 -8.09 2.06 -3.54
N LEU A 180 -8.19 1.65 -2.28
CA LEU A 180 -8.83 2.36 -1.17
C LEU A 180 -10.21 2.96 -1.53
N LEU A 181 -11.07 2.21 -2.27
CA LEU A 181 -12.34 2.75 -2.77
C LEU A 181 -13.28 3.21 -1.65
N TRP A 182 -13.34 2.47 -0.54
CA TRP A 182 -14.12 2.83 0.62
C TRP A 182 -13.57 4.09 1.27
N GLN A 183 -12.29 4.12 1.52
CA GLN A 183 -11.59 5.16 2.27
C GLN A 183 -11.45 6.48 1.48
N CYS A 184 -11.42 6.41 0.14
CA CYS A 184 -11.26 7.59 -0.72
C CYS A 184 -12.57 8.34 -1.01
N ALA A 185 -13.67 8.04 -0.30
CA ALA A 185 -14.98 8.64 -0.55
C ALA A 185 -14.97 10.18 -0.54
N TYR A 186 -14.13 10.79 0.28
CA TYR A 186 -13.99 12.24 0.42
C TYR A 186 -12.57 12.76 0.14
N SER A 187 -11.67 11.91 -0.38
CA SER A 187 -10.30 12.33 -0.67
C SER A 187 -10.23 13.32 -1.83
N CYS A 188 -9.35 14.31 -1.73
CA CYS A 188 -8.92 15.07 -2.89
C CYS A 188 -8.07 14.18 -3.80
N LEU A 189 -8.22 14.32 -5.12
CA LEU A 189 -7.49 13.53 -6.11
C LEU A 189 -6.52 14.43 -6.88
N LEU A 190 -5.24 14.06 -6.88
CA LEU A 190 -4.19 14.72 -7.65
C LEU A 190 -3.59 13.73 -8.64
N TYR A 191 -3.64 14.07 -9.91
CA TYR A 191 -3.05 13.29 -11.00
C TYR A 191 -1.89 14.05 -11.61
N THR A 192 -0.76 13.37 -11.82
CA THR A 192 0.44 13.96 -12.43
C THR A 192 0.81 13.23 -13.71
N SER A 193 1.48 13.91 -14.66
CA SER A 193 1.90 13.33 -15.93
C SER A 193 3.14 12.45 -15.82
N ASP A 194 4.01 12.71 -14.83
CA ASP A 194 5.32 12.06 -14.71
C ASP A 194 5.33 11.02 -13.60
N ALA A 195 6.09 9.95 -13.81
CA ALA A 195 5.99 8.74 -13.00
C ALA A 195 7.16 8.55 -12.02
N ALA A 196 8.33 9.07 -12.33
CA ALA A 196 9.56 8.79 -11.57
C ALA A 196 10.37 10.07 -11.26
N ASP A 197 9.74 11.23 -11.39
CA ASP A 197 10.36 12.52 -11.07
C ASP A 197 9.99 12.99 -9.67
#